data_c033269ac92ffe61f77c506cda1e688f
#
_entry.id   c033269ac92ffe61f77c506cda1e688f
#
_cell.length_a   1.000
_cell.length_b   1.000
_cell.length_c   1.000
_cell.angle_alpha   90.00
_cell.angle_beta   90.00
_cell.angle_gamma   90.00
#
_symmetry.space_group_name_H-M   'P 1'
#
loop_
_entity.id
_entity.type
_entity.pdbx_description
1 polymer ?
#
loop_
_entity_poly.entity_id
_entity_poly.type
_entity_poly.pdbx_seq_one_letter_code
_entity_poly.pdbx_strand_id
1 'polypeptide(L)'
;MKLFIAGHQGMVGGALVRRFGGEREVVVVKRTRAELDLVNQAAVEAFFAQEKPDMAIIAAAKVGGIHANSTYPAEYLFDNLAIAANTIHSAYRHGVKRLLFLGSSCIYPKHAPQPMPEDCLLTGPLEPTNEAYAVAKITGLKLCQYYRRQFGVLFHSAMPTNLYGPGDNYHPQNSHVLPALVRRFDEARAAGLSEVGAWGSGSPRREFLHVDDLADACAFLLRLENPPDWINVGTGSEVTIRGLTETVAAVTGFKGRVTWDPAKPDGMPRKLMDVSRLTALGWRARINLREGLEKTYASYLAEKSAGKLRS
;
A
#
# COMPACT_ATOMS: atom_id res chain seq x y z
N MET A 1 11.65 6.89 22.28
CA MET A 1 11.79 5.73 21.37
C MET A 1 11.94 6.25 19.94
N LYS A 2 12.99 5.82 19.19
CA LYS A 2 13.22 6.21 17.79
C LYS A 2 12.52 5.24 16.84
N LEU A 3 11.67 5.74 15.94
CA LEU A 3 11.01 4.97 14.90
C LEU A 3 11.47 5.44 13.51
N PHE A 4 12.15 4.60 12.75
CA PHE A 4 12.47 4.89 11.36
C PHE A 4 11.29 4.54 10.46
N ILE A 5 10.84 5.51 9.65
CA ILE A 5 9.81 5.31 8.62
C ILE A 5 10.45 5.48 7.25
N ALA A 6 10.73 4.36 6.58
CA ALA A 6 11.21 4.35 5.21
C ALA A 6 10.06 4.65 4.23
N GLY A 7 10.28 5.58 3.28
CA GLY A 7 9.27 5.96 2.29
C GLY A 7 8.25 7.00 2.77
N HIS A 8 8.63 7.85 3.70
CA HIS A 8 7.77 8.85 4.34
C HIS A 8 7.10 9.87 3.39
N GLN A 9 7.62 10.05 2.19
CA GLN A 9 7.04 10.95 1.18
C GLN A 9 5.93 10.29 0.34
N GLY A 10 5.78 8.97 0.42
CA GLY A 10 4.68 8.25 -0.23
C GLY A 10 3.36 8.34 0.55
N MET A 11 2.24 7.95 -0.07
CA MET A 11 0.92 7.92 0.55
C MET A 11 0.94 7.21 1.92
N VAL A 12 1.43 5.99 1.96
CA VAL A 12 1.51 5.19 3.21
C VAL A 12 2.47 5.79 4.21
N GLY A 13 3.67 6.15 3.78
CA GLY A 13 4.67 6.75 4.67
C GLY A 13 4.21 8.09 5.26
N GLY A 14 3.51 8.91 4.48
CA GLY A 14 2.89 10.16 4.94
C GLY A 14 1.82 9.91 6.01
N ALA A 15 0.97 8.89 5.82
CA ALA A 15 -0.03 8.49 6.82
C ALA A 15 0.63 7.99 8.12
N LEU A 16 1.70 7.20 8.02
CA LEU A 16 2.48 6.76 9.17
C LEU A 16 3.09 7.94 9.93
N VAL A 17 3.66 8.93 9.21
CA VAL A 17 4.19 10.14 9.84
C VAL A 17 3.09 10.92 10.58
N ARG A 18 1.88 11.06 9.99
CA ARG A 18 0.74 11.69 10.70
C ARG A 18 0.35 10.90 11.94
N ARG A 19 0.27 9.58 11.83
CA ARG A 19 -0.17 8.69 12.92
C ARG A 19 0.79 8.71 14.11
N PHE A 20 2.09 8.64 13.86
CA PHE A 20 3.10 8.61 14.92
C PHE A 20 3.56 10.01 15.37
N GLY A 21 3.39 11.03 14.53
CA GLY A 21 3.79 12.42 14.85
C GLY A 21 3.01 13.05 16.01
N GLY A 22 1.84 12.49 16.36
CA GLY A 22 1.06 12.88 17.54
C GLY A 22 1.48 12.19 18.84
N GLU A 23 2.42 11.24 18.81
CA GLU A 23 2.84 10.47 19.97
C GLU A 23 4.08 11.08 20.63
N ARG A 24 3.93 11.61 21.85
CA ARG A 24 5.01 12.32 22.57
C ARG A 24 6.26 11.47 22.84
N GLU A 25 6.10 10.17 22.93
CA GLU A 25 7.19 9.23 23.24
C GLU A 25 7.93 8.69 22.00
N VAL A 26 7.45 9.03 20.80
CA VAL A 26 8.00 8.54 19.53
C VAL A 26 8.70 9.66 18.77
N VAL A 27 9.99 9.50 18.56
CA VAL A 27 10.78 10.35 17.66
C VAL A 27 10.81 9.70 16.27
N VAL A 28 10.09 10.28 15.31
CA VAL A 28 10.06 9.78 13.94
C VAL A 28 11.32 10.20 13.20
N VAL A 29 12.13 9.22 12.81
CA VAL A 29 13.30 9.39 11.93
C VAL A 29 12.86 9.10 10.49
N LYS A 30 13.19 10.00 9.57
CA LYS A 30 12.85 9.91 8.15
C LYS A 30 13.96 10.49 7.29
N ARG A 31 14.12 9.96 6.07
CA ARG A 31 15.06 10.46 5.06
C ARG A 31 14.39 10.44 3.70
N THR A 32 14.58 11.48 2.91
CA THR A 32 14.19 11.50 1.51
C THR A 32 15.07 10.55 0.70
N ARG A 33 14.67 10.21 -0.52
CA ARG A 33 15.52 9.38 -1.39
C ARG A 33 16.86 10.03 -1.71
N ALA A 34 16.91 11.36 -1.80
CA ALA A 34 18.15 12.09 -2.04
C ALA A 34 19.12 12.03 -0.84
N GLU A 35 18.57 11.95 0.40
CA GLU A 35 19.39 11.85 1.62
C GLU A 35 19.77 10.39 1.93
N LEU A 36 18.95 9.42 1.51
CA LEU A 36 19.17 7.99 1.75
C LEU A 36 18.52 7.17 0.63
N ASP A 37 19.31 6.77 -0.36
CA ASP A 37 18.86 5.80 -1.36
C ASP A 37 18.95 4.39 -0.77
N LEU A 38 17.78 3.77 -0.54
CA LEU A 38 17.67 2.45 0.07
C LEU A 38 18.18 1.31 -0.82
N VAL A 39 18.41 1.56 -2.10
CA VAL A 39 19.08 0.62 -3.02
C VAL A 39 20.59 0.60 -2.77
N ASN A 40 21.17 1.66 -2.22
CA ASN A 40 22.59 1.73 -1.87
C ASN A 40 22.84 1.07 -0.50
N GLN A 41 23.37 -0.14 -0.53
CA GLN A 41 23.65 -0.93 0.69
C GLN A 41 24.56 -0.18 1.68
N ALA A 42 25.64 0.44 1.19
CA ALA A 42 26.60 1.11 2.08
C ALA A 42 25.98 2.33 2.77
N ALA A 43 25.14 3.09 2.06
CA ALA A 43 24.42 4.22 2.63
C ALA A 43 23.41 3.78 3.70
N VAL A 44 22.68 2.67 3.45
CA VAL A 44 21.72 2.12 4.41
C VAL A 44 22.44 1.60 5.65
N GLU A 45 23.54 0.89 5.50
CA GLU A 45 24.38 0.40 6.62
C GLU A 45 24.89 1.57 7.48
N ALA A 46 25.44 2.61 6.86
CA ALA A 46 25.93 3.80 7.56
C ALA A 46 24.79 4.52 8.31
N PHE A 47 23.61 4.65 7.68
CA PHE A 47 22.45 5.25 8.32
C PHE A 47 22.01 4.52 9.58
N PHE A 48 21.85 3.18 9.53
CA PHE A 48 21.44 2.41 10.71
C PHE A 48 22.53 2.41 11.80
N ALA A 49 23.81 2.40 11.41
CA ALA A 49 24.93 2.53 12.35
C ALA A 49 24.91 3.85 13.13
N GLN A 50 24.57 4.95 12.46
CA GLN A 50 24.51 6.29 13.02
C GLN A 50 23.23 6.51 13.83
N GLU A 51 22.05 6.27 13.23
CA GLU A 51 20.77 6.62 13.83
C GLU A 51 20.33 5.65 14.92
N LYS A 52 20.66 4.36 14.80
CA LYS A 52 20.30 3.29 15.74
C LYS A 52 18.82 3.35 16.16
N PRO A 53 17.86 3.28 15.23
CA PRO A 53 16.46 3.33 15.59
C PRO A 53 16.06 2.10 16.42
N ASP A 54 15.17 2.30 17.39
CA ASP A 54 14.61 1.22 18.20
C ASP A 54 13.68 0.33 17.38
N MET A 55 12.95 0.96 16.44
CA MET A 55 11.98 0.29 15.59
C MET A 55 12.03 0.84 14.15
N ALA A 56 11.54 0.06 13.20
CA ALA A 56 11.44 0.47 11.80
C ALA A 56 10.12 0.03 11.16
N ILE A 57 9.57 0.88 10.29
CA ILE A 57 8.50 0.52 9.34
C ILE A 57 9.03 0.74 7.93
N ILE A 58 9.05 -0.32 7.13
CA ILE A 58 9.55 -0.27 5.76
C ILE A 58 8.34 -0.15 4.81
N ALA A 59 7.96 1.10 4.54
CA ALA A 59 6.90 1.45 3.59
C ALA A 59 7.46 1.88 2.22
N ALA A 60 8.78 1.99 2.10
CA ALA A 60 9.44 2.32 0.84
C ALA A 60 9.32 1.16 -0.16
N ALA A 61 8.91 1.49 -1.37
CA ALA A 61 8.88 0.58 -2.51
C ALA A 61 8.77 1.35 -3.83
N LYS A 62 9.26 0.75 -4.91
CA LYS A 62 8.91 1.15 -6.27
C LYS A 62 7.56 0.53 -6.60
N VAL A 63 6.51 1.36 -6.72
CA VAL A 63 5.13 0.92 -6.95
C VAL A 63 4.55 1.56 -8.20
N GLY A 64 3.60 0.88 -8.84
CA GLY A 64 2.90 1.39 -10.02
C GLY A 64 1.76 0.47 -10.44
N GLY A 65 0.95 0.93 -11.39
CA GLY A 65 -0.14 0.16 -11.97
C GLY A 65 0.35 -1.03 -12.82
N ILE A 66 -0.59 -1.77 -13.40
CA ILE A 66 -0.31 -2.95 -14.24
C ILE A 66 0.65 -2.61 -15.39
N HIS A 67 0.40 -1.48 -16.07
CA HIS A 67 1.24 -1.05 -17.20
C HIS A 67 2.72 -0.91 -16.79
N ALA A 68 3.01 -0.18 -15.72
CA ALA A 68 4.38 0.04 -15.25
C ALA A 68 5.06 -1.26 -14.80
N ASN A 69 4.35 -2.14 -14.08
CA ASN A 69 4.88 -3.44 -13.68
C ASN A 69 5.20 -4.35 -14.87
N SER A 70 4.34 -4.35 -15.90
CA SER A 70 4.56 -5.16 -17.10
C SER A 70 5.68 -4.61 -18.00
N THR A 71 5.88 -3.29 -17.99
CA THR A 71 6.88 -2.62 -18.85
C THR A 71 8.30 -2.69 -18.27
N TYR A 72 8.43 -2.58 -16.92
CA TYR A 72 9.72 -2.50 -16.23
C TYR A 72 9.92 -3.59 -15.17
N PRO A 73 9.67 -4.89 -15.47
CA PRO A 73 9.66 -5.94 -14.45
C PRO A 73 11.02 -6.11 -13.75
N ALA A 74 12.14 -6.03 -14.49
CA ALA A 74 13.48 -6.16 -13.92
C ALA A 74 13.78 -5.06 -12.88
N GLU A 75 13.42 -3.82 -13.18
CA GLU A 75 13.61 -2.71 -12.24
C GLU A 75 12.71 -2.83 -11.01
N TYR A 76 11.46 -3.28 -11.19
CA TYR A 76 10.55 -3.51 -10.06
C TYR A 76 11.04 -4.62 -9.15
N LEU A 77 11.60 -5.69 -9.71
CA LEU A 77 12.20 -6.77 -8.93
C LEU A 77 13.45 -6.27 -8.19
N PHE A 78 14.41 -5.71 -8.93
CA PHE A 78 15.71 -5.32 -8.39
C PHE A 78 15.59 -4.24 -7.30
N ASP A 79 14.92 -3.13 -7.60
CA ASP A 79 14.81 -2.01 -6.65
C ASP A 79 14.11 -2.44 -5.36
N ASN A 80 12.98 -3.18 -5.45
CA ASN A 80 12.25 -3.62 -4.28
C ASN A 80 12.99 -4.71 -3.48
N LEU A 81 13.71 -5.59 -4.17
CA LEU A 81 14.57 -6.59 -3.52
C LEU A 81 15.71 -5.92 -2.75
N ALA A 82 16.41 -4.97 -3.38
CA ALA A 82 17.51 -4.24 -2.75
C ALA A 82 17.02 -3.43 -1.54
N ILE A 83 15.89 -2.71 -1.67
CA ILE A 83 15.28 -1.98 -0.55
C ILE A 83 14.99 -2.94 0.62
N ALA A 84 14.33 -4.07 0.37
CA ALA A 84 14.01 -5.03 1.42
C ALA A 84 15.27 -5.64 2.05
N ALA A 85 16.20 -6.13 1.24
CA ALA A 85 17.42 -6.78 1.71
C ALA A 85 18.28 -5.82 2.54
N ASN A 86 18.56 -4.63 2.02
CA ASN A 86 19.41 -3.66 2.69
C ASN A 86 18.80 -3.19 4.02
N THR A 87 17.49 -2.83 4.02
CA THR A 87 16.85 -2.29 5.23
C THR A 87 16.67 -3.33 6.31
N ILE A 88 16.21 -4.55 5.97
CA ILE A 88 15.97 -5.61 6.95
C ILE A 88 17.30 -6.11 7.54
N HIS A 89 18.33 -6.32 6.68
CA HIS A 89 19.62 -6.77 7.14
C HIS A 89 20.34 -5.74 8.03
N SER A 90 20.40 -4.48 7.59
CA SER A 90 21.05 -3.43 8.39
C SER A 90 20.29 -3.15 9.69
N ALA A 91 18.94 -3.20 9.66
CA ALA A 91 18.14 -3.09 10.88
C ALA A 91 18.54 -4.15 11.91
N TYR A 92 18.68 -5.41 11.50
CA TYR A 92 19.15 -6.48 12.38
C TYR A 92 20.57 -6.22 12.90
N ARG A 93 21.52 -5.92 12.01
CA ARG A 93 22.93 -5.70 12.38
C ARG A 93 23.13 -4.58 13.38
N HIS A 94 22.29 -3.55 13.34
CA HIS A 94 22.40 -2.38 14.21
C HIS A 94 21.38 -2.37 15.36
N GLY A 95 20.81 -3.52 15.68
CA GLY A 95 20.08 -3.73 16.93
C GLY A 95 18.65 -3.22 16.94
N VAL A 96 18.02 -3.00 15.78
CA VAL A 96 16.58 -2.74 15.69
C VAL A 96 15.83 -3.93 16.26
N LYS A 97 15.01 -3.70 17.28
CA LYS A 97 14.31 -4.78 17.99
C LYS A 97 13.01 -5.18 17.32
N ARG A 98 12.31 -4.22 16.67
CA ARG A 98 11.02 -4.42 16.02
C ARG A 98 11.04 -3.83 14.63
N LEU A 99 10.61 -4.60 13.64
CA LEU A 99 10.49 -4.13 12.26
C LEU A 99 9.17 -4.63 11.66
N LEU A 100 8.42 -3.71 11.06
CA LEU A 100 7.24 -4.01 10.27
C LEU A 100 7.55 -3.75 8.79
N PHE A 101 7.57 -4.82 7.99
CA PHE A 101 7.72 -4.74 6.55
C PHE A 101 6.35 -4.69 5.88
N LEU A 102 6.13 -3.71 5.01
CA LEU A 102 4.89 -3.63 4.23
C LEU A 102 5.04 -4.42 2.93
N GLY A 103 4.36 -5.53 2.89
CA GLY A 103 4.16 -6.34 1.70
C GLY A 103 3.04 -5.83 0.81
N SER A 104 2.31 -6.73 0.21
CA SER A 104 1.15 -6.43 -0.66
C SER A 104 0.30 -7.68 -0.83
N SER A 105 -0.99 -7.54 -1.06
CA SER A 105 -1.88 -8.64 -1.47
C SER A 105 -1.53 -9.27 -2.83
N CYS A 106 -0.59 -8.68 -3.59
CA CYS A 106 -0.08 -9.26 -4.84
C CYS A 106 0.76 -10.52 -4.65
N ILE A 107 1.20 -10.81 -3.42
CA ILE A 107 2.00 -12.01 -3.09
C ILE A 107 1.20 -13.31 -3.16
N TYR A 108 -0.12 -13.24 -3.16
CA TYR A 108 -0.98 -14.40 -3.20
C TYR A 108 -1.18 -14.92 -4.63
N PRO A 109 -1.39 -16.24 -4.80
CA PRO A 109 -1.62 -16.83 -6.10
C PRO A 109 -2.77 -16.18 -6.87
N LYS A 110 -2.64 -16.11 -8.20
CA LYS A 110 -3.69 -15.59 -9.09
C LYS A 110 -5.06 -16.23 -8.83
N HIS A 111 -5.06 -17.52 -8.57
CA HIS A 111 -6.28 -18.33 -8.36
C HIS A 111 -6.45 -18.72 -6.88
N ALA A 112 -5.96 -17.89 -5.95
CA ALA A 112 -6.17 -18.11 -4.51
C ALA A 112 -7.67 -18.14 -4.17
N PRO A 113 -8.08 -18.93 -3.14
CA PRO A 113 -9.45 -18.90 -2.65
C PRO A 113 -9.84 -17.48 -2.22
N GLN A 114 -11.14 -17.18 -2.26
CA GLN A 114 -11.67 -15.86 -1.92
C GLN A 114 -12.71 -15.96 -0.80
N PRO A 115 -12.51 -15.29 0.33
CA PRO A 115 -11.39 -14.40 0.69
C PRO A 115 -10.03 -15.11 0.78
N MET A 116 -8.93 -14.41 0.43
CA MET A 116 -7.57 -14.97 0.42
C MET A 116 -6.99 -15.06 1.83
N PRO A 117 -6.79 -16.28 2.39
CA PRO A 117 -6.13 -16.43 3.69
C PRO A 117 -4.60 -16.31 3.55
N GLU A 118 -3.93 -16.00 4.66
CA GLU A 118 -2.46 -15.90 4.69
C GLU A 118 -1.76 -17.21 4.28
N ASP A 119 -2.38 -18.35 4.58
CA ASP A 119 -1.83 -19.68 4.32
C ASP A 119 -1.79 -20.06 2.83
N CYS A 120 -2.43 -19.29 1.95
CA CYS A 120 -2.35 -19.54 0.51
C CYS A 120 -1.05 -18.97 -0.14
N LEU A 121 -0.16 -18.36 0.65
CA LEU A 121 1.14 -17.90 0.14
C LEU A 121 1.95 -19.06 -0.46
N LEU A 122 2.43 -18.88 -1.71
CA LEU A 122 3.24 -19.86 -2.47
C LEU A 122 2.53 -21.19 -2.79
N THR A 123 1.21 -21.25 -2.78
CA THR A 123 0.46 -22.46 -3.14
C THR A 123 0.11 -22.55 -4.63
N GLY A 124 0.46 -21.56 -5.44
CA GLY A 124 0.20 -21.53 -6.88
C GLY A 124 0.90 -20.38 -7.59
N PRO A 125 0.74 -20.26 -8.91
CA PRO A 125 1.38 -19.22 -9.71
C PRO A 125 0.84 -17.82 -9.36
N LEU A 126 1.72 -16.85 -9.44
CA LEU A 126 1.40 -15.44 -9.23
C LEU A 126 0.69 -14.83 -10.46
N GLU A 127 0.14 -13.62 -10.31
CA GLU A 127 -0.38 -12.85 -11.44
C GLU A 127 0.79 -12.37 -12.33
N PRO A 128 0.91 -12.82 -13.60
CA PRO A 128 2.08 -12.53 -14.43
C PRO A 128 2.37 -11.03 -14.61
N THR A 129 1.33 -10.19 -14.61
CA THR A 129 1.49 -8.75 -14.86
C THR A 129 2.20 -7.99 -13.75
N ASN A 130 2.32 -8.59 -12.55
CA ASN A 130 3.02 -7.98 -11.40
C ASN A 130 3.88 -8.99 -10.62
N GLU A 131 4.20 -10.12 -11.23
CA GLU A 131 4.98 -11.20 -10.60
C GLU A 131 6.32 -10.71 -10.06
N ALA A 132 7.05 -9.91 -10.83
CA ALA A 132 8.35 -9.36 -10.43
C ALA A 132 8.27 -8.57 -9.12
N TYR A 133 7.28 -7.71 -8.98
CA TYR A 133 6.99 -6.99 -7.74
C TYR A 133 6.58 -7.92 -6.60
N ALA A 134 5.71 -8.89 -6.89
CA ALA A 134 5.24 -9.84 -5.90
C ALA A 134 6.38 -10.70 -5.34
N VAL A 135 7.29 -11.20 -6.19
CA VAL A 135 8.49 -11.95 -5.79
C VAL A 135 9.37 -11.13 -4.84
N ALA A 136 9.62 -9.86 -5.16
CA ALA A 136 10.39 -8.98 -4.26
C ALA A 136 9.70 -8.82 -2.89
N LYS A 137 8.37 -8.66 -2.86
CA LYS A 137 7.61 -8.55 -1.62
C LYS A 137 7.57 -9.86 -0.82
N ILE A 138 7.46 -11.01 -1.49
CA ILE A 138 7.61 -12.33 -0.84
C ILE A 138 8.99 -12.47 -0.21
N THR A 139 10.05 -12.05 -0.91
CA THR A 139 11.42 -12.10 -0.37
C THR A 139 11.56 -11.27 0.89
N GLY A 140 11.05 -10.03 0.91
CA GLY A 140 11.08 -9.19 2.12
C GLY A 140 10.32 -9.80 3.30
N LEU A 141 9.12 -10.37 3.05
CA LEU A 141 8.35 -11.11 4.04
C LEU A 141 9.16 -12.30 4.60
N LYS A 142 9.74 -13.11 3.71
CA LYS A 142 10.53 -14.28 4.11
C LYS A 142 11.81 -13.90 4.86
N LEU A 143 12.45 -12.80 4.49
CA LEU A 143 13.57 -12.28 5.27
C LEU A 143 13.14 -11.97 6.70
N CYS A 144 12.07 -11.19 6.91
CA CYS A 144 11.55 -10.91 8.24
C CYS A 144 11.29 -12.20 9.05
N GLN A 145 10.59 -13.17 8.43
CA GLN A 145 10.27 -14.45 9.04
C GLN A 145 11.55 -15.23 9.47
N TYR A 146 12.55 -15.28 8.57
CA TYR A 146 13.78 -16.05 8.87
C TYR A 146 14.69 -15.35 9.86
N TYR A 147 14.77 -14.00 9.85
CA TYR A 147 15.47 -13.24 10.89
C TYR A 147 14.83 -13.46 12.26
N ARG A 148 13.49 -13.45 12.33
CA ARG A 148 12.78 -13.75 13.58
C ARG A 148 13.07 -15.16 14.07
N ARG A 149 12.96 -16.16 13.19
CA ARG A 149 13.19 -17.57 13.55
C ARG A 149 14.64 -17.85 14.00
N GLN A 150 15.60 -17.24 13.31
CA GLN A 150 17.02 -17.51 13.55
C GLN A 150 17.59 -16.70 14.72
N PHE A 151 17.16 -15.47 14.90
CA PHE A 151 17.78 -14.51 15.82
C PHE A 151 16.85 -13.99 16.92
N GLY A 152 15.58 -14.38 16.94
CA GLY A 152 14.63 -13.99 17.97
C GLY A 152 14.16 -12.52 17.90
N VAL A 153 14.49 -11.77 16.84
CA VAL A 153 14.03 -10.38 16.67
C VAL A 153 12.57 -10.33 16.27
N LEU A 154 11.84 -9.29 16.65
CA LEU A 154 10.42 -9.13 16.33
C LEU A 154 10.24 -8.47 14.95
N PHE A 155 10.74 -9.11 13.91
CA PHE A 155 10.53 -8.71 12.52
C PHE A 155 9.33 -9.44 11.97
N HIS A 156 8.37 -8.70 11.41
CA HIS A 156 7.13 -9.24 10.86
C HIS A 156 6.61 -8.40 9.70
N SER A 157 5.55 -8.85 9.06
CA SER A 157 5.07 -8.21 7.83
C SER A 157 3.56 -8.01 7.83
N ALA A 158 3.10 -6.89 7.27
CA ALA A 158 1.69 -6.63 7.01
C ALA A 158 1.41 -6.65 5.50
N MET A 159 0.33 -7.31 5.11
CA MET A 159 -0.11 -7.46 3.72
C MET A 159 -1.34 -6.58 3.49
N PRO A 160 -1.19 -5.32 3.08
CA PRO A 160 -2.33 -4.46 2.81
C PRO A 160 -3.05 -4.86 1.53
N THR A 161 -4.38 -4.64 1.54
CA THR A 161 -5.22 -4.65 0.34
C THR A 161 -4.99 -3.39 -0.52
N ASN A 162 -5.89 -3.09 -1.48
CA ASN A 162 -5.74 -1.88 -2.28
C ASN A 162 -5.92 -0.64 -1.40
N LEU A 163 -4.92 0.21 -1.40
CA LEU A 163 -4.88 1.41 -0.58
C LEU A 163 -5.33 2.63 -1.37
N TYR A 164 -5.89 3.62 -0.66
CA TYR A 164 -6.22 4.93 -1.19
C TYR A 164 -6.20 5.97 -0.06
N GLY A 165 -6.05 7.24 -0.41
CA GLY A 165 -6.07 8.31 0.59
C GLY A 165 -5.23 9.52 0.19
N PRO A 166 -5.01 10.47 1.13
CA PRO A 166 -4.17 11.64 0.93
C PRO A 166 -2.75 11.28 0.48
N GLY A 167 -2.24 11.98 -0.55
CA GLY A 167 -0.92 11.75 -1.13
C GLY A 167 -0.85 10.56 -2.08
N ASP A 168 -1.97 10.09 -2.61
CA ASP A 168 -2.02 9.04 -3.63
C ASP A 168 -1.41 9.53 -4.96
N ASN A 169 -1.17 8.59 -5.88
CA ASN A 169 -0.65 8.86 -7.21
C ASN A 169 -1.79 9.09 -8.20
N TYR A 170 -1.88 10.31 -8.74
CA TYR A 170 -2.91 10.71 -9.71
C TYR A 170 -2.39 10.76 -11.15
N HIS A 171 -1.27 10.08 -11.47
CA HIS A 171 -0.74 10.04 -12.84
C HIS A 171 -1.76 9.47 -13.83
N PRO A 172 -1.94 10.06 -15.03
CA PRO A 172 -2.99 9.67 -15.99
C PRO A 172 -2.98 8.20 -16.40
N GLN A 173 -1.78 7.60 -16.53
CA GLN A 173 -1.56 6.25 -17.07
C GLN A 173 -1.06 5.24 -16.03
N ASN A 174 -0.37 5.71 -14.97
CA ASN A 174 0.34 4.85 -14.02
C ASN A 174 -0.33 4.76 -12.65
N SER A 175 -1.46 5.44 -12.44
CA SER A 175 -2.23 5.38 -11.19
C SER A 175 -3.06 4.12 -11.07
N HIS A 176 -3.45 3.80 -9.84
CA HIS A 176 -4.44 2.77 -9.57
C HIS A 176 -5.85 3.24 -9.92
N VAL A 177 -6.80 2.29 -9.96
CA VAL A 177 -8.17 2.55 -10.42
C VAL A 177 -8.87 3.67 -9.64
N LEU A 178 -8.76 3.70 -8.32
CA LEU A 178 -9.48 4.68 -7.48
C LEU A 178 -8.96 6.12 -7.71
N PRO A 179 -7.65 6.44 -7.59
CA PRO A 179 -7.15 7.78 -7.88
C PRO A 179 -7.36 8.17 -9.36
N ALA A 180 -7.30 7.22 -10.31
CA ALA A 180 -7.64 7.51 -11.71
C ALA A 180 -9.09 7.96 -11.86
N LEU A 181 -10.03 7.33 -11.17
CA LEU A 181 -11.44 7.72 -11.17
C LEU A 181 -11.63 9.11 -10.54
N VAL A 182 -11.06 9.36 -9.37
CA VAL A 182 -11.15 10.67 -8.68
C VAL A 182 -10.69 11.78 -9.61
N ARG A 183 -9.52 11.65 -10.22
CA ARG A 183 -8.99 12.64 -11.17
C ARG A 183 -9.93 12.83 -12.36
N ARG A 184 -10.33 11.73 -13.01
CA ARG A 184 -11.16 11.76 -14.22
C ARG A 184 -12.52 12.44 -13.97
N PHE A 185 -13.17 12.13 -12.85
CA PHE A 185 -14.45 12.72 -12.51
C PHE A 185 -14.35 14.20 -12.10
N ASP A 186 -13.26 14.58 -11.41
CA ASP A 186 -13.00 15.99 -11.12
C ASP A 186 -12.76 16.82 -12.40
N GLU A 187 -11.92 16.30 -13.31
CA GLU A 187 -11.65 16.94 -14.60
C GLU A 187 -12.93 17.06 -15.45
N ALA A 188 -13.73 15.99 -15.52
CA ALA A 188 -15.00 16.00 -16.26
C ALA A 188 -16.02 17.00 -15.67
N ARG A 189 -16.13 17.05 -14.34
CA ARG A 189 -16.99 18.03 -13.65
C ARG A 189 -16.51 19.46 -13.92
N ALA A 190 -15.22 19.72 -13.83
CA ALA A 190 -14.65 21.05 -14.08
C ALA A 190 -14.83 21.50 -15.53
N ALA A 191 -14.78 20.57 -16.50
CA ALA A 191 -15.00 20.82 -17.92
C ALA A 191 -16.50 20.82 -18.33
N GLY A 192 -17.43 20.59 -17.38
CA GLY A 192 -18.86 20.52 -17.67
C GLY A 192 -19.28 19.39 -18.61
N LEU A 193 -18.53 18.28 -18.62
CA LEU A 193 -18.83 17.14 -19.49
C LEU A 193 -20.13 16.44 -19.07
N SER A 194 -20.92 16.04 -20.03
CA SER A 194 -22.15 15.26 -19.81
C SER A 194 -21.92 13.77 -19.62
N GLU A 195 -20.70 13.28 -19.91
CA GLU A 195 -20.40 11.86 -19.94
C GLU A 195 -18.94 11.56 -19.56
N VAL A 196 -18.72 10.44 -18.85
CA VAL A 196 -17.39 9.88 -18.54
C VAL A 196 -17.37 8.40 -18.90
N GLY A 197 -16.40 8.01 -19.74
CA GLY A 197 -16.16 6.61 -20.08
C GLY A 197 -15.42 5.85 -18.99
N ALA A 198 -15.91 4.68 -18.62
CA ALA A 198 -15.25 3.71 -17.75
C ALA A 198 -14.93 2.43 -18.52
N TRP A 199 -13.84 1.76 -18.15
CA TRP A 199 -13.39 0.54 -18.83
C TRP A 199 -14.06 -0.71 -18.26
N GLY A 200 -14.26 -1.72 -19.14
CA GLY A 200 -14.80 -3.02 -18.77
C GLY A 200 -16.30 -3.01 -18.49
N SER A 201 -16.79 -4.05 -17.84
CA SER A 201 -18.19 -4.21 -17.44
C SER A 201 -18.54 -3.49 -16.12
N GLY A 202 -17.52 -3.19 -15.32
CA GLY A 202 -17.68 -2.71 -13.95
C GLY A 202 -18.05 -3.80 -12.93
N SER A 203 -18.14 -5.06 -13.36
CA SER A 203 -18.53 -6.19 -12.48
C SER A 203 -17.44 -6.68 -11.51
N PRO A 204 -16.10 -6.56 -11.81
CA PRO A 204 -15.07 -7.01 -10.90
C PRO A 204 -15.20 -6.38 -9.51
N ARG A 205 -14.87 -7.19 -8.49
CA ARG A 205 -14.95 -6.77 -7.09
C ARG A 205 -13.57 -6.52 -6.50
N ARG A 206 -13.43 -5.45 -5.75
CA ARG A 206 -12.18 -5.04 -5.08
C ARG A 206 -12.46 -4.58 -3.67
N GLU A 207 -11.50 -4.85 -2.82
CA GLU A 207 -11.42 -4.32 -1.48
C GLU A 207 -10.55 -3.06 -1.47
N PHE A 208 -10.96 -2.04 -0.71
CA PHE A 208 -10.23 -0.78 -0.56
C PHE A 208 -10.10 -0.43 0.91
N LEU A 209 -8.89 -0.09 1.34
CA LEU A 209 -8.58 0.34 2.70
C LEU A 209 -8.02 1.77 2.69
N HIS A 210 -8.59 2.65 3.51
CA HIS A 210 -8.07 3.99 3.65
C HIS A 210 -6.68 3.98 4.30
N VAL A 211 -5.77 4.81 3.81
CA VAL A 211 -4.37 4.80 4.23
C VAL A 211 -4.18 5.13 5.71
N ASP A 212 -5.07 5.93 6.32
CA ASP A 212 -4.99 6.24 7.75
C ASP A 212 -5.40 5.03 8.62
N ASP A 213 -6.32 4.18 8.15
CA ASP A 213 -6.59 2.88 8.80
C ASP A 213 -5.40 1.94 8.70
N LEU A 214 -4.71 1.91 7.54
CA LEU A 214 -3.45 1.15 7.45
C LEU A 214 -2.41 1.67 8.44
N ALA A 215 -2.25 2.97 8.56
CA ALA A 215 -1.29 3.55 9.50
C ALA A 215 -1.63 3.20 10.96
N ASP A 216 -2.92 3.17 11.31
CA ASP A 216 -3.38 2.73 12.63
C ASP A 216 -3.15 1.22 12.83
N ALA A 217 -3.41 0.38 11.81
CA ALA A 217 -3.07 -1.05 11.85
C ALA A 217 -1.56 -1.29 12.06
N CYS A 218 -0.70 -0.52 11.38
CA CYS A 218 0.75 -0.61 11.55
C CYS A 218 1.15 -0.25 12.99
N ALA A 219 0.56 0.79 13.56
CA ALA A 219 0.81 1.19 14.95
C ALA A 219 0.34 0.11 15.95
N PHE A 220 -0.80 -0.52 15.69
CA PHE A 220 -1.31 -1.65 16.47
C PHE A 220 -0.37 -2.86 16.38
N LEU A 221 -0.03 -3.30 15.16
CA LEU A 221 0.83 -4.47 14.93
C LEU A 221 2.23 -4.31 15.52
N LEU A 222 2.81 -3.11 15.41
CA LEU A 222 4.15 -2.83 15.93
C LEU A 222 4.23 -2.92 17.47
N ARG A 223 3.09 -2.84 18.16
CA ARG A 223 2.98 -2.90 19.64
C ARG A 223 2.62 -4.29 20.16
N LEU A 224 2.17 -5.20 19.32
CA LEU A 224 1.84 -6.56 19.77
C LEU A 224 3.08 -7.22 20.40
N GLU A 225 2.90 -7.84 21.55
CA GLU A 225 3.98 -8.56 22.22
C GLU A 225 4.52 -9.70 21.33
N ASN A 226 3.62 -10.48 20.74
CA ASN A 226 3.96 -11.58 19.85
C ASN A 226 3.13 -11.48 18.55
N PRO A 227 3.51 -10.61 17.58
CA PRO A 227 2.80 -10.51 16.32
C PRO A 227 2.97 -11.78 15.47
N PRO A 228 2.04 -12.13 14.60
CA PRO A 228 2.25 -13.18 13.60
C PRO A 228 3.39 -12.80 12.63
N ASP A 229 4.01 -13.78 11.98
CA ASP A 229 5.10 -13.53 11.02
C ASP A 229 4.64 -12.63 9.86
N TRP A 230 3.42 -12.83 9.38
CA TRP A 230 2.73 -11.91 8.48
C TRP A 230 1.22 -11.98 8.70
N ILE A 231 0.53 -10.91 8.34
CA ILE A 231 -0.91 -10.78 8.53
C ILE A 231 -1.55 -9.90 7.44
N ASN A 232 -2.72 -10.29 7.00
CA ASN A 232 -3.55 -9.51 6.10
C ASN A 232 -4.12 -8.28 6.79
N VAL A 233 -4.04 -7.13 6.10
CA VAL A 233 -4.61 -5.86 6.58
C VAL A 233 -5.58 -5.33 5.54
N GLY A 234 -6.86 -5.38 5.84
CA GLY A 234 -7.95 -4.99 4.98
C GLY A 234 -9.21 -4.64 5.75
N THR A 235 -10.28 -4.41 5.03
CA THR A 235 -11.61 -4.13 5.60
C THR A 235 -12.46 -5.39 5.76
N GLY A 236 -12.13 -6.46 5.01
CA GLY A 236 -12.97 -7.65 4.86
C GLY A 236 -14.25 -7.39 4.04
N SER A 237 -14.33 -6.26 3.36
CA SER A 237 -15.49 -5.84 2.55
C SER A 237 -15.07 -5.47 1.13
N GLU A 238 -15.90 -5.78 0.17
CA GLU A 238 -15.62 -5.51 -1.24
C GLU A 238 -16.72 -4.69 -1.91
N VAL A 239 -16.36 -3.96 -2.93
CA VAL A 239 -17.26 -3.20 -3.80
C VAL A 239 -17.01 -3.55 -5.26
N THR A 240 -18.04 -3.52 -6.10
CA THR A 240 -17.86 -3.64 -7.56
C THR A 240 -17.17 -2.38 -8.09
N ILE A 241 -16.44 -2.49 -9.20
CA ILE A 241 -15.86 -1.31 -9.86
C ILE A 241 -16.97 -0.32 -10.28
N ARG A 242 -18.16 -0.82 -10.62
CA ARG A 242 -19.33 0.01 -10.87
C ARG A 242 -19.74 0.81 -9.63
N GLY A 243 -19.93 0.16 -8.48
CA GLY A 243 -20.30 0.82 -7.23
C GLY A 243 -19.23 1.81 -6.74
N LEU A 244 -17.95 1.47 -6.92
CA LEU A 244 -16.85 2.41 -6.68
C LEU A 244 -16.99 3.66 -7.57
N THR A 245 -17.21 3.46 -8.87
CA THR A 245 -17.33 4.54 -9.84
C THR A 245 -18.51 5.47 -9.52
N GLU A 246 -19.67 4.90 -9.16
CA GLU A 246 -20.86 5.65 -8.73
C GLU A 246 -20.57 6.44 -7.43
N THR A 247 -19.86 5.85 -6.48
CA THR A 247 -19.50 6.55 -5.24
C THR A 247 -18.53 7.70 -5.51
N VAL A 248 -17.53 7.51 -6.39
CA VAL A 248 -16.59 8.57 -6.79
C VAL A 248 -17.33 9.70 -7.53
N ALA A 249 -18.23 9.37 -8.46
CA ALA A 249 -19.04 10.36 -9.16
C ALA A 249 -19.85 11.22 -8.16
N ALA A 250 -20.49 10.57 -7.18
CA ALA A 250 -21.26 11.27 -6.15
C ALA A 250 -20.37 12.19 -5.28
N VAL A 251 -19.20 11.71 -4.83
CA VAL A 251 -18.27 12.47 -3.97
C VAL A 251 -17.64 13.64 -4.72
N THR A 252 -17.29 13.48 -6.01
CA THR A 252 -16.75 14.58 -6.83
C THR A 252 -17.81 15.57 -7.28
N GLY A 253 -19.10 15.26 -7.11
CA GLY A 253 -20.21 16.09 -7.56
C GLY A 253 -20.45 16.06 -9.08
N PHE A 254 -19.93 15.04 -9.79
CA PHE A 254 -20.21 14.85 -11.21
C PHE A 254 -21.67 14.46 -11.41
N LYS A 255 -22.36 15.16 -12.35
CA LYS A 255 -23.81 14.99 -12.64
C LYS A 255 -24.09 14.32 -13.96
N GLY A 256 -23.07 14.04 -14.76
CA GLY A 256 -23.21 13.40 -16.06
C GLY A 256 -23.42 11.89 -15.98
N ARG A 257 -23.45 11.26 -17.14
CA ARG A 257 -23.62 9.81 -17.29
C ARG A 257 -22.26 9.08 -17.28
N VAL A 258 -22.23 7.89 -16.70
CA VAL A 258 -21.10 6.98 -16.82
C VAL A 258 -21.40 5.97 -17.92
N THR A 259 -20.53 5.87 -18.92
CA THR A 259 -20.60 4.85 -19.98
C THR A 259 -19.53 3.80 -19.79
N TRP A 260 -19.82 2.55 -20.12
CA TRP A 260 -18.93 1.42 -19.96
C TRP A 260 -18.48 0.88 -21.30
N ASP A 261 -17.17 0.67 -21.46
CA ASP A 261 -16.58 0.07 -22.65
C ASP A 261 -16.23 -1.42 -22.40
N PRO A 262 -17.13 -2.35 -22.77
CA PRO A 262 -16.92 -3.78 -22.54
C PRO A 262 -15.80 -4.38 -23.40
N ALA A 263 -15.30 -3.65 -24.42
CA ALA A 263 -14.14 -4.09 -25.22
C ALA A 263 -12.83 -4.00 -24.44
N LYS A 264 -12.80 -3.26 -23.33
CA LYS A 264 -11.65 -3.20 -22.44
C LYS A 264 -11.70 -4.33 -21.40
N PRO A 265 -10.53 -4.92 -21.03
CA PRO A 265 -10.51 -6.06 -20.11
C PRO A 265 -10.93 -5.65 -18.68
N ASP A 266 -11.65 -6.54 -18.02
CA ASP A 266 -12.09 -6.37 -16.63
C ASP A 266 -10.99 -6.64 -15.58
N GLY A 267 -9.94 -7.35 -15.92
CA GLY A 267 -8.95 -7.86 -14.95
C GLY A 267 -9.51 -9.03 -14.10
N MET A 268 -8.89 -9.30 -12.94
CA MET A 268 -9.33 -10.39 -12.06
C MET A 268 -10.75 -10.16 -11.55
N PRO A 269 -11.63 -11.18 -11.57
CA PRO A 269 -13.03 -11.03 -11.16
C PRO A 269 -13.20 -10.57 -9.70
N ARG A 270 -12.38 -11.11 -8.77
CA ARG A 270 -12.48 -10.81 -7.34
C ARG A 270 -11.10 -10.75 -6.69
N LYS A 271 -10.92 -9.82 -5.75
CA LYS A 271 -9.74 -9.73 -4.89
C LYS A 271 -10.14 -9.20 -3.52
N LEU A 272 -10.37 -10.12 -2.59
CA LEU A 272 -10.75 -9.86 -1.20
C LEU A 272 -9.81 -10.64 -0.28
N MET A 273 -9.34 -10.01 0.80
CA MET A 273 -8.48 -10.66 1.78
C MET A 273 -9.29 -11.22 2.94
N ASP A 274 -8.88 -12.37 3.47
CA ASP A 274 -9.35 -12.83 4.76
C ASP A 274 -8.63 -12.04 5.86
N VAL A 275 -9.39 -11.30 6.64
CA VAL A 275 -8.90 -10.47 7.75
C VAL A 275 -9.27 -11.04 9.11
N SER A 276 -9.72 -12.28 9.17
CA SER A 276 -10.19 -12.93 10.39
C SER A 276 -9.11 -12.97 11.48
N ARG A 277 -7.85 -13.23 11.12
CA ARG A 277 -6.71 -13.22 12.04
C ARG A 277 -6.49 -11.84 12.67
N LEU A 278 -6.50 -10.78 11.87
CA LEU A 278 -6.33 -9.41 12.37
C LEU A 278 -7.51 -9.00 13.26
N THR A 279 -8.73 -9.39 12.86
CA THR A 279 -9.94 -9.18 13.67
C THR A 279 -9.87 -9.90 15.03
N ALA A 280 -9.38 -11.13 15.05
CA ALA A 280 -9.21 -11.90 16.28
C ALA A 280 -8.15 -11.28 17.23
N LEU A 281 -7.15 -10.58 16.68
CA LEU A 281 -6.18 -9.81 17.46
C LEU A 281 -6.76 -8.50 18.02
N GLY A 282 -7.96 -8.10 17.60
CA GLY A 282 -8.66 -6.93 18.14
C GLY A 282 -8.61 -5.66 17.28
N TRP A 283 -8.10 -5.75 16.03
CA TRP A 283 -8.11 -4.59 15.14
C TRP A 283 -9.10 -4.73 13.98
N ARG A 284 -9.77 -3.63 13.63
CA ARG A 284 -10.65 -3.51 12.45
C ARG A 284 -10.52 -2.13 11.84
N ALA A 285 -10.68 -2.05 10.52
CA ALA A 285 -10.81 -0.79 9.80
C ALA A 285 -12.04 0.00 10.29
N ARG A 286 -11.93 1.31 10.35
CA ARG A 286 -12.96 2.22 10.89
C ARG A 286 -13.52 3.16 9.83
N ILE A 287 -12.73 3.49 8.80
CA ILE A 287 -13.11 4.45 7.77
C ILE A 287 -13.83 3.70 6.65
N ASN A 288 -15.13 3.95 6.49
CA ASN A 288 -15.87 3.37 5.38
C ASN A 288 -15.48 4.03 4.04
N LEU A 289 -15.81 3.37 2.92
CA LEU A 289 -15.38 3.79 1.58
C LEU A 289 -15.83 5.22 1.24
N ARG A 290 -17.07 5.59 1.55
CA ARG A 290 -17.60 6.93 1.24
C ARG A 290 -16.87 8.02 2.01
N GLU A 291 -16.77 7.86 3.32
CA GLU A 291 -16.03 8.79 4.19
C GLU A 291 -14.57 8.92 3.76
N GLY A 292 -13.90 7.79 3.47
CA GLY A 292 -12.54 7.78 2.99
C GLY A 292 -12.38 8.49 1.64
N LEU A 293 -13.32 8.33 0.71
CA LEU A 293 -13.34 9.04 -0.56
C LEU A 293 -13.53 10.54 -0.39
N GLU A 294 -14.39 10.98 0.52
CA GLU A 294 -14.61 12.41 0.83
C GLU A 294 -13.30 13.04 1.36
N LYS A 295 -12.61 12.38 2.28
CA LYS A 295 -11.29 12.80 2.78
C LYS A 295 -10.24 12.83 1.67
N THR A 296 -10.20 11.79 0.85
CA THR A 296 -9.26 11.67 -0.27
C THR A 296 -9.48 12.78 -1.30
N TYR A 297 -10.72 13.05 -1.66
CA TYR A 297 -11.06 14.09 -2.63
C TYR A 297 -10.76 15.50 -2.10
N ALA A 298 -11.03 15.77 -0.83
CA ALA A 298 -10.63 17.03 -0.19
C ALA A 298 -9.10 17.24 -0.25
N SER A 299 -8.30 16.21 0.04
CA SER A 299 -6.84 16.25 -0.10
C SER A 299 -6.40 16.45 -1.55
N TYR A 300 -7.01 15.73 -2.49
CA TYR A 300 -6.75 15.89 -3.93
C TYR A 300 -6.94 17.35 -4.39
N LEU A 301 -8.04 17.99 -3.99
CA LEU A 301 -8.32 19.40 -4.36
C LEU A 301 -7.28 20.34 -3.73
N ALA A 302 -6.90 20.12 -2.49
CA ALA A 302 -5.87 20.92 -1.81
C ALA A 302 -4.49 20.75 -2.46
N GLU A 303 -4.10 19.51 -2.78
CA GLU A 303 -2.83 19.19 -3.48
C GLU A 303 -2.82 19.78 -4.90
N LYS A 304 -3.95 19.69 -5.62
CA LYS A 304 -4.12 20.26 -6.96
C LYS A 304 -3.96 21.77 -6.95
N SER A 305 -4.64 22.47 -6.02
CA SER A 305 -4.55 23.93 -5.91
C SER A 305 -3.16 24.41 -5.51
N ALA A 306 -2.42 23.61 -4.75
CA ALA A 306 -1.04 23.89 -4.36
C ALA A 306 0.02 23.50 -5.40
N GLY A 307 -0.37 22.90 -6.54
CA GLY A 307 0.55 22.38 -7.55
C GLY A 307 1.41 21.20 -7.06
N LYS A 308 0.91 20.44 -6.08
CA LYS A 308 1.63 19.35 -5.40
C LYS A 308 1.06 17.96 -5.67
N LEU A 309 0.17 17.84 -6.67
CA LEU A 309 -0.33 16.52 -7.05
C LEU A 309 0.83 15.60 -7.41
N ARG A 310 0.84 14.46 -6.77
CA ARG A 310 1.78 13.39 -7.11
C ARG A 310 1.32 12.74 -8.43
N SER A 311 2.17 12.80 -9.44
CA SER A 311 1.95 12.25 -10.78
C SER A 311 3.19 11.53 -11.30
#